data_04a7c17136894d47e7a963f60aebf82c
#
_entry.id   04a7c17136894d47e7a963f60aebf82c
#
_cell.length_a   1.000
_cell.length_b   1.000
_cell.length_c   1.000
_cell.angle_alpha   90.00
_cell.angle_beta   90.00
_cell.angle_gamma   90.00
#
_symmetry.space_group_name_H-M   'P 1'
#
loop_
_entity.id
_entity.type
_entity.pdbx_description
1 polymer ?
#
loop_
_entity_poly.entity_id
_entity_poly.type
_entity_poly.pdbx_seq_one_letter_code
_entity_poly.pdbx_strand_id
1 'polypeptide(L)'
;MNPKKTYPIVLSIAGSDSSGGAGIQADLKTFSALGVYGATAITAITAQNTLGVHAQCPIPPEMVYDQITAVVDDLHPSFVKIGMLSNAEIVLAVAEELSKYSLSIVLDPVMVSSSGHRLLSVEAQDLVKKKLFPMAMLITPNLPEMEALTEMPLSTYAEKEKAAKHLMEYGAQAILLKGGHEEGDIKTDILFSPSDNGIQSSL
;
A
#
# COMPACT_ATOMS: atom_id res chain seq x y z
N MET A 1 38.15 -1.48 14.58
CA MET A 1 37.15 -2.25 13.77
C MET A 1 36.18 -1.23 13.21
N ASN A 2 36.00 -1.18 11.89
CA ASN A 2 34.95 -0.34 11.31
C ASN A 2 33.58 -0.86 11.81
N PRO A 3 32.67 0.02 12.25
CA PRO A 3 31.34 -0.42 12.64
C PRO A 3 30.70 -1.18 11.46
N LYS A 4 30.12 -2.36 11.74
CA LYS A 4 29.37 -3.10 10.72
C LYS A 4 28.26 -2.19 10.23
N LYS A 5 28.26 -1.87 8.94
CA LYS A 5 27.20 -1.08 8.32
C LYS A 5 25.93 -1.93 8.31
N THR A 6 24.94 -1.57 9.13
CA THR A 6 23.61 -2.17 9.12
C THR A 6 22.72 -1.37 8.17
N TYR A 7 21.97 -2.05 7.33
CA TYR A 7 20.98 -1.43 6.47
C TYR A 7 19.59 -1.60 7.10
N PRO A 8 18.71 -0.58 7.06
CA PRO A 8 17.30 -0.79 7.36
C PRO A 8 16.72 -1.86 6.42
N ILE A 9 15.83 -2.69 6.94
CA ILE A 9 15.18 -3.76 6.17
C ILE A 9 13.70 -3.44 6.04
N VAL A 10 13.17 -3.51 4.82
CA VAL A 10 11.76 -3.28 4.50
C VAL A 10 11.24 -4.43 3.67
N LEU A 11 10.06 -4.96 4.01
CA LEU A 11 9.35 -5.96 3.23
C LEU A 11 8.33 -5.27 2.32
N SER A 12 8.37 -5.52 1.02
CA SER A 12 7.30 -5.17 0.09
C SER A 12 6.41 -6.39 -0.17
N ILE A 13 5.11 -6.24 0.08
CA ILE A 13 4.07 -7.23 -0.22
C ILE A 13 3.23 -6.67 -1.36
N ALA A 14 3.48 -7.11 -2.58
CA ALA A 14 2.81 -6.56 -3.77
C ALA A 14 2.90 -7.50 -4.99
N GLY A 15 2.21 -7.14 -6.05
CA GLY A 15 2.33 -7.79 -7.34
C GLY A 15 3.67 -7.50 -8.01
N SER A 16 4.05 -8.38 -8.94
CA SER A 16 5.24 -8.23 -9.78
C SER A 16 4.86 -7.59 -11.12
N ASP A 17 5.50 -6.47 -11.46
CA ASP A 17 5.39 -5.82 -12.77
C ASP A 17 6.58 -6.21 -13.66
N SER A 18 6.29 -6.94 -14.75
CA SER A 18 7.33 -7.41 -15.70
C SER A 18 8.08 -6.28 -16.40
N SER A 19 7.48 -5.07 -16.52
CA SER A 19 8.15 -3.89 -17.08
C SER A 19 9.04 -3.17 -16.08
N GLY A 20 8.84 -3.43 -14.79
CA GLY A 20 9.64 -2.87 -13.71
C GLY A 20 9.32 -1.42 -13.34
N GLY A 21 8.19 -0.87 -13.80
CA GLY A 21 7.74 0.49 -13.51
C GLY A 21 6.85 0.62 -12.28
N ALA A 22 6.30 -0.51 -11.79
CA ALA A 22 5.41 -0.58 -10.64
C ALA A 22 5.72 -1.82 -9.78
N GLY A 23 4.84 -2.14 -8.83
CA GLY A 23 4.90 -3.34 -8.00
C GLY A 23 6.21 -3.48 -7.23
N ILE A 24 6.55 -4.73 -6.89
CA ILE A 24 7.79 -5.02 -6.14
C ILE A 24 9.06 -4.51 -6.82
N GLN A 25 9.08 -4.42 -8.16
CA GLN A 25 10.26 -3.95 -8.89
C GLN A 25 10.50 -2.46 -8.67
N ALA A 26 9.46 -1.63 -8.67
CA ALA A 26 9.56 -0.21 -8.33
C ALA A 26 9.95 -0.02 -6.87
N ASP A 27 9.35 -0.80 -5.97
CA ASP A 27 9.66 -0.77 -4.54
C ASP A 27 11.13 -1.10 -4.29
N LEU A 28 11.65 -2.20 -4.84
CA LEU A 28 13.05 -2.61 -4.69
C LEU A 28 14.04 -1.58 -5.25
N LYS A 29 13.73 -0.97 -6.41
CA LYS A 29 14.56 0.11 -6.98
C LYS A 29 14.61 1.31 -6.04
N THR A 30 13.46 1.69 -5.48
CA THR A 30 13.35 2.81 -4.54
C THR A 30 14.11 2.52 -3.24
N PHE A 31 13.91 1.34 -2.65
CA PHE A 31 14.62 0.92 -1.43
C PHE A 31 16.13 0.92 -1.65
N SER A 32 16.59 0.35 -2.77
CA SER A 32 18.01 0.30 -3.11
C SER A 32 18.61 1.70 -3.29
N ALA A 33 17.88 2.61 -3.97
CA ALA A 33 18.32 3.99 -4.16
C ALA A 33 18.45 4.77 -2.84
N LEU A 34 17.62 4.43 -1.85
CA LEU A 34 17.63 5.02 -0.52
C LEU A 34 18.57 4.31 0.47
N GLY A 35 19.32 3.29 0.05
CA GLY A 35 20.22 2.54 0.91
C GLY A 35 19.49 1.61 1.90
N VAL A 36 18.31 1.14 1.55
CA VAL A 36 17.47 0.22 2.31
C VAL A 36 17.58 -1.18 1.69
N TYR A 37 17.68 -2.22 2.51
CA TYR A 37 17.58 -3.60 2.04
C TYR A 37 16.10 -3.96 1.84
N GLY A 38 15.70 -4.22 0.58
CA GLY A 38 14.34 -4.61 0.22
C GLY A 38 14.19 -6.12 0.15
N ALA A 39 13.25 -6.68 0.91
CA ALA A 39 12.73 -8.02 0.74
C ALA A 39 11.33 -7.99 0.11
N THR A 40 10.84 -9.11 -0.42
CA THR A 40 9.54 -9.15 -1.11
C THR A 40 8.73 -10.37 -0.75
N ALA A 41 7.40 -10.21 -0.72
CA ALA A 41 6.41 -11.27 -0.83
C ALA A 41 5.50 -10.95 -2.03
N ILE A 42 5.50 -11.83 -3.02
CA ILE A 42 4.79 -11.59 -4.29
C ILE A 42 3.37 -12.09 -4.17
N THR A 43 2.40 -11.21 -4.47
CA THR A 43 0.96 -11.53 -4.40
C THR A 43 0.38 -11.97 -5.75
N ALA A 44 0.95 -11.50 -6.85
CA ALA A 44 0.58 -11.88 -8.21
C ALA A 44 1.74 -11.63 -9.17
N ILE A 45 1.80 -12.41 -10.24
CA ILE A 45 2.65 -12.14 -11.39
C ILE A 45 1.80 -11.47 -12.46
N THR A 46 2.28 -10.39 -13.09
CA THR A 46 1.61 -9.75 -14.22
C THR A 46 2.44 -9.84 -15.49
N ALA A 47 1.76 -10.00 -16.61
CA ALA A 47 2.29 -9.67 -17.94
C ALA A 47 1.91 -8.20 -18.22
N GLN A 48 2.83 -7.30 -17.94
CA GLN A 48 2.58 -5.85 -17.93
C GLN A 48 3.69 -5.12 -18.67
N ASN A 49 3.33 -4.03 -19.33
CA ASN A 49 4.24 -3.06 -19.94
C ASN A 49 3.73 -1.63 -19.73
N THR A 50 4.35 -0.64 -20.38
CA THR A 50 3.98 0.78 -20.25
C THR A 50 2.60 1.12 -20.84
N LEU A 51 1.99 0.22 -21.61
CA LEU A 51 0.65 0.38 -22.18
C LEU A 51 -0.45 -0.23 -21.30
N GLY A 52 -0.12 -1.16 -20.41
CA GLY A 52 -1.08 -1.75 -19.50
C GLY A 52 -0.77 -3.15 -19.00
N VAL A 53 -1.73 -3.70 -18.25
CA VAL A 53 -1.72 -5.07 -17.74
C VAL A 53 -2.46 -5.97 -18.74
N HIS A 54 -1.75 -6.92 -19.34
CA HIS A 54 -2.30 -7.86 -20.34
C HIS A 54 -2.80 -9.16 -19.71
N ALA A 55 -2.13 -9.61 -18.65
CA ALA A 55 -2.53 -10.80 -17.90
C ALA A 55 -2.08 -10.70 -16.45
N GLN A 56 -2.78 -11.40 -15.56
CA GLN A 56 -2.46 -11.48 -14.14
C GLN A 56 -2.64 -12.92 -13.68
N CYS A 57 -1.69 -13.41 -12.89
CA CYS A 57 -1.74 -14.71 -12.22
C CYS A 57 -1.56 -14.49 -10.72
N PRO A 58 -2.62 -14.58 -9.90
CA PRO A 58 -2.51 -14.54 -8.45
C PRO A 58 -1.63 -15.69 -7.94
N ILE A 59 -0.83 -15.42 -6.92
CA ILE A 59 -0.10 -16.45 -6.19
C ILE A 59 -1.06 -17.11 -5.19
N PRO A 60 -0.98 -18.44 -4.96
CA PRO A 60 -1.79 -19.10 -3.93
C PRO A 60 -1.62 -18.40 -2.56
N PRO A 61 -2.72 -18.15 -1.82
CA PRO A 61 -2.68 -17.42 -0.54
C PRO A 61 -1.72 -18.03 0.48
N GLU A 62 -1.65 -19.35 0.57
CA GLU A 62 -0.70 -20.08 1.42
C GLU A 62 0.76 -19.79 1.06
N MET A 63 1.08 -19.64 -0.23
CA MET A 63 2.42 -19.28 -0.66
C MET A 63 2.74 -17.81 -0.33
N VAL A 64 1.78 -16.90 -0.40
CA VAL A 64 1.97 -15.51 0.04
C VAL A 64 2.26 -15.46 1.53
N TYR A 65 1.50 -16.21 2.33
CA TYR A 65 1.71 -16.38 3.76
C TYR A 65 3.13 -16.89 4.05
N ASP A 66 3.56 -18.00 3.41
CA ASP A 66 4.87 -18.61 3.62
C ASP A 66 6.03 -17.66 3.24
N GLN A 67 5.87 -16.85 2.19
CA GLN A 67 6.87 -15.82 1.82
C GLN A 67 7.01 -14.77 2.93
N ILE A 68 5.91 -14.31 3.52
CA ILE A 68 5.95 -13.31 4.60
C ILE A 68 6.64 -13.91 5.83
N THR A 69 6.23 -15.11 6.26
CA THR A 69 6.84 -15.83 7.40
C THR A 69 8.35 -15.99 7.20
N ALA A 70 8.76 -16.51 6.04
CA ALA A 70 10.17 -16.76 5.74
C ALA A 70 11.04 -15.48 5.83
N VAL A 71 10.49 -14.33 5.38
CA VAL A 71 11.20 -13.05 5.43
C VAL A 71 11.20 -12.46 6.84
N VAL A 72 10.05 -12.48 7.52
CA VAL A 72 9.93 -11.84 8.84
C VAL A 72 10.73 -12.58 9.90
N ASP A 73 10.70 -13.91 9.87
CA ASP A 73 11.41 -14.74 10.85
C ASP A 73 12.93 -14.71 10.74
N ASP A 74 13.47 -14.42 9.54
CA ASP A 74 14.93 -14.36 9.31
C ASP A 74 15.47 -12.91 9.31
N LEU A 75 14.82 -12.04 8.54
CA LEU A 75 15.35 -10.69 8.30
C LEU A 75 14.84 -9.64 9.30
N HIS A 76 13.77 -9.91 10.02
CA HIS A 76 13.16 -9.03 11.03
C HIS A 76 12.95 -7.59 10.51
N PRO A 77 12.22 -7.37 9.39
CA PRO A 77 11.97 -6.03 8.88
C PRO A 77 11.22 -5.19 9.92
N SER A 78 11.55 -3.89 10.03
CA SER A 78 10.83 -2.97 10.91
C SER A 78 9.61 -2.35 10.21
N PHE A 79 9.62 -2.32 8.89
CA PHE A 79 8.58 -1.71 8.05
C PHE A 79 8.11 -2.69 6.98
N VAL A 80 6.82 -2.60 6.68
CA VAL A 80 6.19 -3.32 5.58
C VAL A 80 5.49 -2.30 4.67
N LYS A 81 5.73 -2.37 3.37
CA LYS A 81 4.91 -1.70 2.37
C LYS A 81 3.97 -2.72 1.74
N ILE A 82 2.68 -2.43 1.75
CA ILE A 82 1.67 -3.23 1.06
C ILE A 82 1.21 -2.47 -0.19
N GLY A 83 1.18 -3.16 -1.33
CA GLY A 83 0.62 -2.65 -2.59
C GLY A 83 -0.52 -3.54 -3.08
N MET A 84 -0.51 -3.92 -4.36
CA MET A 84 -1.54 -4.75 -4.97
C MET A 84 -1.65 -6.14 -4.34
N LEU A 85 -2.85 -6.53 -3.88
CA LEU A 85 -3.12 -7.82 -3.23
C LEU A 85 -3.94 -8.81 -4.07
N SER A 86 -4.47 -8.37 -5.22
CA SER A 86 -5.17 -9.19 -6.21
C SER A 86 -6.58 -9.66 -5.82
N ASN A 87 -6.77 -10.41 -4.72
CA ASN A 87 -8.07 -10.99 -4.34
C ASN A 87 -8.27 -11.03 -2.81
N ALA A 88 -9.47 -11.44 -2.40
CA ALA A 88 -9.91 -11.49 -1.01
C ALA A 88 -9.10 -12.49 -0.16
N GLU A 89 -8.79 -13.66 -0.70
CA GLU A 89 -8.06 -14.71 0.01
C GLU A 89 -6.63 -14.25 0.33
N ILE A 90 -5.97 -13.54 -0.59
CA ILE A 90 -4.63 -12.96 -0.36
C ILE A 90 -4.70 -11.85 0.69
N VAL A 91 -5.75 -11.00 0.67
CA VAL A 91 -5.95 -9.98 1.72
C VAL A 91 -6.03 -10.62 3.10
N LEU A 92 -6.80 -11.71 3.23
CA LEU A 92 -6.94 -12.45 4.49
C LEU A 92 -5.62 -13.08 4.93
N ALA A 93 -4.91 -13.76 4.03
CA ALA A 93 -3.62 -14.38 4.33
C ALA A 93 -2.58 -13.35 4.81
N VAL A 94 -2.48 -12.20 4.12
CA VAL A 94 -1.58 -11.11 4.51
C VAL A 94 -1.96 -10.53 5.87
N ALA A 95 -3.26 -10.27 6.12
CA ALA A 95 -3.71 -9.70 7.39
C ALA A 95 -3.49 -10.68 8.56
N GLU A 96 -3.78 -11.96 8.36
CA GLU A 96 -3.56 -13.01 9.37
C GLU A 96 -2.08 -13.10 9.73
N GLU A 97 -1.19 -13.17 8.73
CA GLU A 97 0.23 -13.33 8.99
C GLU A 97 0.82 -12.09 9.67
N LEU A 98 0.55 -10.91 9.14
CA LEU A 98 1.08 -9.67 9.70
C LEU A 98 0.56 -9.38 11.12
N SER A 99 -0.63 -9.89 11.49
CA SER A 99 -1.19 -9.70 12.84
C SER A 99 -0.35 -10.34 13.95
N LYS A 100 0.55 -11.25 13.63
CA LYS A 100 1.42 -11.95 14.58
C LYS A 100 2.64 -11.12 14.99
N TYR A 101 2.92 -10.04 14.28
CA TYR A 101 4.14 -9.25 14.43
C TYR A 101 3.82 -7.78 14.73
N SER A 102 4.74 -7.10 15.41
CA SER A 102 4.66 -5.66 15.64
C SER A 102 5.45 -4.93 14.55
N LEU A 103 4.79 -4.62 13.43
CA LEU A 103 5.40 -4.02 12.25
C LEU A 103 4.75 -2.67 11.91
N SER A 104 5.54 -1.71 11.45
CA SER A 104 5.02 -0.45 10.92
C SER A 104 4.59 -0.64 9.46
N ILE A 105 3.28 -0.53 9.19
CA ILE A 105 2.70 -0.84 7.88
C ILE A 105 2.35 0.44 7.13
N VAL A 106 2.88 0.59 5.91
CA VAL A 106 2.45 1.57 4.91
C VAL A 106 1.64 0.85 3.85
N LEU A 107 0.37 1.21 3.71
CA LEU A 107 -0.56 0.57 2.79
C LEU A 107 -0.90 1.50 1.63
N ASP A 108 -0.53 1.12 0.42
CA ASP A 108 -1.01 1.72 -0.82
C ASP A 108 -2.22 0.92 -1.32
N PRO A 109 -3.45 1.46 -1.25
CA PRO A 109 -4.67 0.70 -1.53
C PRO A 109 -4.92 0.60 -3.04
N VAL A 110 -4.00 -0.04 -3.75
CA VAL A 110 -4.04 -0.17 -5.22
C VAL A 110 -5.27 -0.95 -5.66
N MET A 111 -6.22 -0.27 -6.31
CA MET A 111 -7.48 -0.86 -6.80
C MET A 111 -7.51 -1.01 -8.31
N VAL A 112 -6.90 -0.05 -9.01
CA VAL A 112 -6.92 0.04 -10.47
C VAL A 112 -5.51 0.39 -10.93
N SER A 113 -5.07 -0.24 -12.02
CA SER A 113 -3.79 0.15 -12.65
C SER A 113 -3.91 1.52 -13.31
N SER A 114 -2.77 2.17 -13.60
CA SER A 114 -2.74 3.43 -14.35
C SER A 114 -3.40 3.33 -15.74
N SER A 115 -3.51 2.11 -16.29
CA SER A 115 -4.22 1.83 -17.56
C SER A 115 -5.71 1.54 -17.39
N GLY A 116 -6.29 1.67 -16.17
CA GLY A 116 -7.71 1.44 -15.90
C GLY A 116 -8.10 -0.03 -15.67
N HIS A 117 -7.14 -0.96 -15.64
CA HIS A 117 -7.44 -2.36 -15.32
C HIS A 117 -7.71 -2.53 -13.82
N ARG A 118 -8.86 -3.16 -13.47
CA ARG A 118 -9.20 -3.45 -12.07
C ARG A 118 -8.25 -4.50 -11.50
N LEU A 119 -7.54 -4.15 -10.45
CA LEU A 119 -6.55 -4.99 -9.77
C LEU A 119 -7.07 -5.61 -8.46
N LEU A 120 -8.17 -5.08 -7.91
CA LEU A 120 -8.78 -5.54 -6.68
C LEU A 120 -10.30 -5.63 -6.83
N SER A 121 -10.93 -6.74 -6.42
CA SER A 121 -12.39 -6.90 -6.44
C SER A 121 -13.05 -6.02 -5.36
N VAL A 122 -14.36 -5.73 -5.54
CA VAL A 122 -15.12 -4.93 -4.54
C VAL A 122 -15.13 -5.61 -3.16
N GLU A 123 -15.31 -6.93 -3.14
CA GLU A 123 -15.27 -7.73 -1.91
C GLU A 123 -13.91 -7.61 -1.20
N ALA A 124 -12.80 -7.67 -1.95
CA ALA A 124 -11.47 -7.51 -1.41
C ALA A 124 -11.21 -6.09 -0.86
N GLN A 125 -11.80 -5.04 -1.46
CA GLN A 125 -11.71 -3.67 -0.95
C GLN A 125 -12.29 -3.55 0.47
N ASP A 126 -13.45 -4.17 0.73
CA ASP A 126 -14.06 -4.18 2.05
C ASP A 126 -13.21 -4.94 3.09
N LEU A 127 -12.56 -6.03 2.67
CA LEU A 127 -11.63 -6.75 3.53
C LEU A 127 -10.38 -5.92 3.83
N VAL A 128 -9.83 -5.19 2.87
CA VAL A 128 -8.72 -4.26 3.09
C VAL A 128 -9.09 -3.22 4.15
N LYS A 129 -10.25 -2.56 4.03
CA LYS A 129 -10.74 -1.61 5.03
C LYS A 129 -10.87 -2.23 6.42
N LYS A 130 -11.44 -3.43 6.51
CA LYS A 130 -11.74 -4.08 7.81
C LYS A 130 -10.54 -4.76 8.45
N LYS A 131 -9.58 -5.25 7.67
CA LYS A 131 -8.48 -6.11 8.15
C LYS A 131 -7.12 -5.44 8.14
N LEU A 132 -6.83 -4.62 7.13
CA LEU A 132 -5.51 -4.02 6.96
C LEU A 132 -5.45 -2.56 7.43
N PHE A 133 -6.53 -1.77 7.29
CA PHE A 133 -6.54 -0.38 7.77
C PHE A 133 -6.27 -0.26 9.28
N PRO A 134 -6.85 -1.11 10.17
CA PRO A 134 -6.54 -1.07 11.60
C PRO A 134 -5.06 -1.29 11.94
N MET A 135 -4.32 -1.94 11.04
CA MET A 135 -2.90 -2.25 11.21
C MET A 135 -1.99 -1.19 10.57
N ALA A 136 -2.55 -0.31 9.73
CA ALA A 136 -1.76 0.63 8.94
C ALA A 136 -1.37 1.87 9.75
N MET A 137 -0.07 2.13 9.82
CA MET A 137 0.47 3.40 10.29
C MET A 137 0.15 4.52 9.30
N LEU A 138 0.19 4.22 8.00
CA LEU A 138 -0.08 5.18 6.94
C LEU A 138 -0.79 4.48 5.77
N ILE A 139 -1.84 5.12 5.25
CA ILE A 139 -2.49 4.72 4.00
C ILE A 139 -2.23 5.81 2.97
N THR A 140 -1.93 5.42 1.72
CA THR A 140 -1.50 6.36 0.66
C THR A 140 -2.41 6.31 -0.57
N PRO A 141 -3.72 6.60 -0.46
CA PRO A 141 -4.62 6.62 -1.61
C PRO A 141 -4.32 7.79 -2.55
N ASN A 142 -4.55 7.61 -3.84
CA ASN A 142 -4.76 8.71 -4.77
C ASN A 142 -6.23 9.18 -4.73
N LEU A 143 -6.55 10.27 -5.44
CA LEU A 143 -7.93 10.81 -5.46
C LEU A 143 -8.97 9.78 -5.90
N PRO A 144 -8.83 9.06 -7.04
CA PRO A 144 -9.78 8.03 -7.45
C PRO A 144 -9.91 6.88 -6.45
N GLU A 145 -8.82 6.47 -5.82
CA GLU A 145 -8.82 5.42 -4.78
C GLU A 145 -9.59 5.90 -3.53
N MET A 146 -9.35 7.13 -3.11
CA MET A 146 -10.03 7.70 -1.94
C MET A 146 -11.52 7.88 -2.19
N GLU A 147 -11.95 8.35 -3.38
CA GLU A 147 -13.36 8.40 -3.78
C GLU A 147 -14.00 7.00 -3.75
N ALA A 148 -13.33 6.00 -4.32
CA ALA A 148 -13.83 4.63 -4.34
C ALA A 148 -13.93 4.00 -2.93
N LEU A 149 -13.00 4.32 -2.03
CA LEU A 149 -12.99 3.81 -0.65
C LEU A 149 -14.05 4.45 0.24
N THR A 150 -14.38 5.72 -0.02
CA THR A 150 -15.28 6.50 0.85
C THR A 150 -16.65 6.74 0.25
N GLU A 151 -16.80 6.56 -1.06
CA GLU A 151 -18.01 6.92 -1.83
C GLU A 151 -18.37 8.41 -1.68
N MET A 152 -17.37 9.28 -1.43
CA MET A 152 -17.52 10.71 -1.21
C MET A 152 -16.87 11.51 -2.33
N PRO A 153 -17.44 12.68 -2.72
CA PRO A 153 -16.77 13.62 -3.62
C PRO A 153 -15.54 14.23 -2.94
N LEU A 154 -14.49 14.55 -3.71
CA LEU A 154 -13.22 15.11 -3.25
C LEU A 154 -12.85 16.43 -3.94
N SER A 155 -13.84 17.22 -4.36
CA SER A 155 -13.64 18.46 -5.12
C SER A 155 -13.09 19.60 -4.26
N THR A 156 -13.41 19.62 -2.98
CA THR A 156 -12.98 20.65 -2.02
C THR A 156 -12.05 20.09 -0.96
N TYR A 157 -11.26 20.98 -0.34
CA TYR A 157 -10.42 20.57 0.79
C TYR A 157 -11.25 19.98 1.96
N ALA A 158 -12.41 20.59 2.27
CA ALA A 158 -13.30 20.11 3.33
C ALA A 158 -13.84 18.69 3.05
N GLU A 159 -14.12 18.36 1.79
CA GLU A 159 -14.52 17.01 1.38
C GLU A 159 -13.36 16.04 1.53
N LYS A 160 -12.14 16.40 1.12
CA LYS A 160 -10.93 15.60 1.29
C LYS A 160 -10.64 15.32 2.78
N GLU A 161 -10.77 16.34 3.64
CA GLU A 161 -10.63 16.18 5.10
C GLU A 161 -11.69 15.25 5.68
N LYS A 162 -12.96 15.41 5.28
CA LYS A 162 -14.06 14.54 5.72
C LYS A 162 -13.83 13.08 5.31
N ALA A 163 -13.39 12.85 4.07
CA ALA A 163 -13.08 11.52 3.56
C ALA A 163 -11.90 10.90 4.31
N ALA A 164 -10.85 11.68 4.61
CA ALA A 164 -9.73 11.21 5.42
C ALA A 164 -10.17 10.80 6.83
N LYS A 165 -11.00 11.62 7.49
CA LYS A 165 -11.62 11.28 8.79
C LYS A 165 -12.36 9.95 8.72
N HIS A 166 -13.18 9.76 7.69
CA HIS A 166 -13.93 8.53 7.50
C HIS A 166 -13.01 7.30 7.34
N LEU A 167 -11.92 7.39 6.58
CA LEU A 167 -10.96 6.28 6.47
C LEU A 167 -10.24 6.00 7.80
N MET A 168 -9.94 7.04 8.59
CA MET A 168 -9.31 6.86 9.90
C MET A 168 -10.24 6.19 10.92
N GLU A 169 -11.56 6.25 10.76
CA GLU A 169 -12.53 5.50 11.59
C GLU A 169 -12.35 3.98 11.47
N TYR A 170 -11.76 3.48 10.37
CA TYR A 170 -11.37 2.09 10.22
C TYR A 170 -10.08 1.71 10.96
N GLY A 171 -9.42 2.68 11.64
CA GLY A 171 -8.26 2.43 12.48
C GLY A 171 -6.91 2.85 11.90
N ALA A 172 -6.86 3.36 10.67
CA ALA A 172 -5.63 3.91 10.10
C ALA A 172 -5.11 5.10 10.93
N GLN A 173 -3.79 5.15 11.17
CA GLN A 173 -3.22 6.21 12.01
C GLN A 173 -3.01 7.52 11.24
N ALA A 174 -2.75 7.46 9.94
CA ALA A 174 -2.61 8.63 9.07
C ALA A 174 -3.00 8.30 7.63
N ILE A 175 -3.37 9.34 6.86
CA ILE A 175 -3.71 9.24 5.44
C ILE A 175 -2.86 10.24 4.66
N LEU A 176 -2.09 9.77 3.68
CA LEU A 176 -1.43 10.59 2.68
C LEU A 176 -2.23 10.56 1.38
N LEU A 177 -3.07 11.56 1.15
CA LEU A 177 -3.80 11.71 -0.10
C LEU A 177 -2.87 12.22 -1.19
N LYS A 178 -2.62 11.39 -2.23
CA LYS A 178 -1.75 11.72 -3.36
C LYS A 178 -2.48 12.61 -4.37
N GLY A 179 -1.96 13.80 -4.65
CA GLY A 179 -2.53 14.79 -5.55
C GLY A 179 -2.20 14.62 -7.03
N GLY A 180 -1.49 13.56 -7.43
CA GLY A 180 -1.02 13.35 -8.81
C GLY A 180 -2.11 13.35 -9.89
N HIS A 181 -3.38 13.18 -9.52
CA HIS A 181 -4.55 13.22 -10.41
C HIS A 181 -5.31 14.56 -10.38
N GLU A 182 -4.84 15.56 -9.64
CA GLU A 182 -5.44 16.91 -9.65
C GLU A 182 -5.22 17.58 -11.01
N GLU A 183 -6.12 18.52 -11.37
CA GLU A 183 -5.94 19.39 -12.53
C GLU A 183 -4.91 20.47 -12.23
N GLY A 184 -4.23 20.98 -13.26
CA GLY A 184 -3.23 22.06 -13.15
C GLY A 184 -1.77 21.58 -13.04
N ASP A 185 -0.85 22.55 -13.02
CA ASP A 185 0.60 22.29 -13.04
C ASP A 185 1.18 21.93 -11.67
N ILE A 186 0.51 22.35 -10.59
CA ILE A 186 0.93 22.05 -9.21
C ILE A 186 0.14 20.86 -8.72
N LYS A 187 0.85 19.82 -8.28
CA LYS A 187 0.28 18.62 -7.65
C LYS A 187 0.60 18.68 -6.16
N THR A 188 -0.41 18.50 -5.32
CA THR A 188 -0.26 18.64 -3.87
C THR A 188 -0.66 17.35 -3.17
N ASP A 189 0.28 16.74 -2.47
CA ASP A 189 -0.02 15.64 -1.56
C ASP A 189 -0.44 16.24 -0.20
N ILE A 190 -1.47 15.67 0.43
CA ILE A 190 -1.98 16.13 1.73
C ILE A 190 -1.86 15.01 2.75
N LEU A 191 -1.07 15.24 3.80
CA LEU A 191 -1.00 14.32 4.94
C LEU A 191 -2.03 14.73 5.99
N PHE A 192 -2.96 13.83 6.29
CA PHE A 192 -3.91 13.93 7.39
C PHE A 192 -3.45 13.03 8.54
N SER A 193 -3.32 13.58 9.73
CA SER A 193 -2.93 12.84 10.94
C SER A 193 -3.74 13.29 12.16
N PRO A 194 -3.83 12.50 13.24
CA PRO A 194 -4.49 12.88 14.47
C PRO A 194 -3.84 14.11 15.09
N SER A 195 -4.66 14.95 15.77
CA SER A 195 -4.20 16.03 16.62
C SER A 195 -5.09 16.14 17.84
N ASP A 196 -4.68 16.91 18.86
CA ASP A 196 -5.46 17.13 20.10
C ASP A 196 -6.85 17.69 19.84
N ASN A 197 -7.05 18.40 18.74
CA ASN A 197 -8.32 19.02 18.33
C ASN A 197 -9.03 18.28 17.18
N GLY A 198 -8.66 17.04 16.91
CA GLY A 198 -9.24 16.23 15.83
C GLY A 198 -8.20 15.78 14.81
N ILE A 199 -8.28 16.24 13.56
CA ILE A 199 -7.29 15.96 12.51
C ILE A 199 -6.57 17.25 12.14
N GLN A 200 -5.25 17.13 11.95
CA GLN A 200 -4.41 18.15 11.32
C GLN A 200 -3.98 17.70 9.93
N SER A 201 -3.66 18.66 9.07
CA SER A 201 -3.09 18.38 7.76
C SER A 201 -1.81 19.18 7.53
N SER A 202 -0.94 18.63 6.70
CA SER A 202 0.24 19.29 6.13
C SER A 202 0.32 19.05 4.63
N LEU A 203 0.79 20.05 3.91
CA LEU A 203 0.95 20.06 2.45
C LEU A 203 2.42 19.80 2.09
#